data_93918114d0ee2e04ac33568845554ee9
#
_entry.id   93918114d0ee2e04ac33568845554ee9
#
_cell.length_a   1.000
_cell.length_b   1.000
_cell.length_c   1.000
_cell.angle_alpha   90.00
_cell.angle_beta   90.00
_cell.angle_gamma   90.00
#
_symmetry.space_group_name_H-M   'P 1'
#
loop_
_entity.id
_entity.type
_entity.pdbx_description
1 polymer ?
#
loop_
_entity_poly.entity_id
_entity_poly.type
_entity_poly.pdbx_seq_one_letter_code
_entity_poly.pdbx_strand_id
1 'polypeptide(L)'
;MFFDLPGTINNADVVQTISKMDYIFTPIIADRVVMESSIKFATVINEQMISTGKSGIKGIYLVWNMVDGREKTELYKAYDKVCAEFALPILETYLPDSKRFRKETAAERKAVFRSTAFPADKTLIRGSNLDKLADEILGIIKS
;
A
#
# COMPACT_ATOMS: atom_id res chain seq x y z
N MET A 1 -12.86 -7.79 4.86
CA MET A 1 -12.48 -6.98 6.04
C MET A 1 -11.05 -6.49 5.84
N PHE A 2 -10.74 -5.24 6.17
CA PHE A 2 -9.39 -4.68 6.08
C PHE A 2 -8.76 -4.59 7.47
N PHE A 3 -7.49 -4.93 7.58
CA PHE A 3 -6.70 -4.84 8.79
C PHE A 3 -5.50 -3.93 8.53
N ASP A 4 -5.26 -2.98 9.43
CA ASP A 4 -4.03 -2.20 9.47
C ASP A 4 -3.03 -2.93 10.36
N LEU A 5 -1.91 -3.37 9.78
CA LEU A 5 -0.91 -4.17 10.47
C LEU A 5 0.43 -3.43 10.51
N PRO A 6 1.20 -3.59 11.59
CA PRO A 6 2.56 -3.05 11.62
C PRO A 6 3.43 -3.70 10.54
N GLY A 7 4.24 -2.89 9.84
CA GLY A 7 5.16 -3.33 8.78
C GLY A 7 6.40 -4.07 9.30
N THR A 8 6.26 -4.88 10.34
CA THR A 8 7.37 -5.64 10.94
C THR A 8 6.99 -7.10 11.10
N ILE A 9 7.93 -7.99 10.79
CA ILE A 9 7.81 -9.44 10.96
C ILE A 9 8.61 -9.95 12.18
N ASN A 10 9.06 -9.07 13.03
CA ASN A 10 9.89 -9.43 14.19
C ASN A 10 9.09 -10.00 15.37
N ASN A 11 7.76 -10.06 15.25
CA ASN A 11 6.87 -10.57 16.28
C ASN A 11 6.09 -11.76 15.73
N ALA A 12 6.13 -12.89 16.44
CA ALA A 12 5.43 -14.12 16.06
C ALA A 12 3.92 -13.94 15.91
N ASP A 13 3.30 -13.10 16.76
CA ASP A 13 1.85 -12.82 16.68
C ASP A 13 1.47 -12.05 15.42
N VAL A 14 2.34 -11.12 15.00
CA VAL A 14 2.17 -10.38 13.73
C VAL A 14 2.29 -11.34 12.54
N VAL A 15 3.29 -12.22 12.55
CA VAL A 15 3.48 -13.24 11.50
C VAL A 15 2.27 -14.18 11.43
N GLN A 16 1.78 -14.64 12.58
CA GLN A 16 0.58 -15.48 12.65
C GLN A 16 -0.67 -14.75 12.13
N THR A 17 -0.79 -13.46 12.41
CA THR A 17 -1.91 -12.65 11.91
C THR A 17 -1.80 -12.48 10.41
N ILE A 18 -0.62 -12.13 9.89
CA ILE A 18 -0.35 -12.00 8.45
C ILE A 18 -0.69 -13.31 7.72
N SER A 19 -0.32 -14.46 8.25
CA SER A 19 -0.56 -15.76 7.61
C SER A 19 -2.05 -16.12 7.41
N LYS A 20 -2.95 -15.41 8.09
CA LYS A 20 -4.41 -15.57 7.97
C LYS A 20 -5.07 -14.60 7.00
N MET A 21 -4.30 -13.69 6.39
CA MET A 21 -4.82 -12.74 5.40
C MET A 21 -4.96 -13.41 4.04
N ASP A 22 -5.93 -12.96 3.23
CA ASP A 22 -6.07 -13.40 1.84
C ASP A 22 -5.13 -12.62 0.91
N TYR A 23 -5.02 -11.31 1.12
CA TYR A 23 -4.21 -10.40 0.31
C TYR A 23 -3.49 -9.41 1.20
N ILE A 24 -2.30 -8.99 0.77
CA ILE A 24 -1.49 -7.99 1.45
C ILE A 24 -1.22 -6.83 0.49
N PHE A 25 -1.48 -5.61 0.93
CA PHE A 25 -1.16 -4.40 0.20
C PHE A 25 -0.16 -3.58 1.00
N THR A 26 1.05 -3.43 0.47
CA THR A 26 2.17 -2.77 1.16
C THR A 26 2.44 -1.42 0.52
N PRO A 27 2.21 -0.30 1.24
CA PRO A 27 2.55 1.02 0.72
C PRO A 27 4.07 1.20 0.63
N ILE A 28 4.51 1.78 -0.48
CA ILE A 28 5.90 2.14 -0.75
C ILE A 28 6.02 3.63 -1.09
N ILE A 29 7.14 4.24 -0.78
CA ILE A 29 7.47 5.61 -1.14
C ILE A 29 8.83 5.67 -1.84
N ALA A 30 9.10 6.73 -2.59
CA ALA A 30 10.37 6.93 -3.29
C ALA A 30 11.49 7.37 -2.33
N ASP A 31 11.68 6.61 -1.25
CA ASP A 31 12.75 6.73 -0.28
C ASP A 31 13.52 5.42 -0.22
N ARG A 32 14.85 5.49 -0.33
CA ARG A 32 15.70 4.30 -0.42
C ARG A 32 15.52 3.36 0.77
N VAL A 33 15.50 3.89 1.98
CA VAL A 33 15.42 3.06 3.21
C VAL A 33 14.06 2.37 3.31
N VAL A 34 12.99 3.11 2.98
CA VAL A 34 11.63 2.57 2.96
C VAL A 34 11.48 1.51 1.88
N MET A 35 12.02 1.77 0.68
CA MET A 35 11.98 0.80 -0.43
C MET A 35 12.71 -0.49 -0.07
N GLU A 36 13.95 -0.40 0.42
CA GLU A 36 14.72 -1.58 0.84
C GLU A 36 13.97 -2.40 1.89
N SER A 37 13.37 -1.74 2.88
CA SER A 37 12.59 -2.40 3.95
C SER A 37 11.32 -3.05 3.40
N SER A 38 10.59 -2.36 2.53
CA SER A 38 9.32 -2.84 1.96
C SER A 38 9.55 -4.00 1.00
N ILE A 39 10.58 -3.93 0.14
CA ILE A 39 10.95 -5.02 -0.76
C ILE A 39 11.35 -6.25 0.05
N LYS A 40 12.22 -6.08 1.07
CA LYS A 40 12.62 -7.18 1.95
C LYS A 40 11.43 -7.83 2.63
N PHE A 41 10.52 -7.05 3.18
CA PHE A 41 9.30 -7.55 3.79
C PHE A 41 8.46 -8.35 2.78
N ALA A 42 8.18 -7.76 1.61
CA ALA A 42 7.36 -8.39 0.59
C ALA A 42 8.00 -9.67 0.02
N THR A 43 9.33 -9.68 -0.17
CA THR A 43 10.07 -10.87 -0.62
C THR A 43 9.97 -12.00 0.39
N VAL A 44 10.17 -11.71 1.68
CA VAL A 44 10.03 -12.73 2.74
C VAL A 44 8.63 -13.32 2.76
N ILE A 45 7.58 -12.49 2.67
CA ILE A 45 6.20 -12.97 2.62
C ILE A 45 5.97 -13.84 1.38
N ASN A 46 6.42 -13.38 0.21
CA ASN A 46 6.25 -14.10 -1.05
C ASN A 46 6.95 -15.46 -1.01
N GLU A 47 8.22 -15.49 -0.62
CA GLU A 47 9.02 -16.71 -0.64
C GLU A 47 8.66 -17.70 0.47
N GLN A 48 8.40 -17.22 1.68
CA GLN A 48 8.23 -18.09 2.84
C GLN A 48 6.78 -18.48 3.11
N MET A 49 5.83 -17.70 2.65
CA MET A 49 4.42 -17.91 2.93
C MET A 49 3.61 -18.25 1.67
N ILE A 50 3.73 -17.44 0.61
CA ILE A 50 2.93 -17.64 -0.61
C ILE A 50 3.46 -18.81 -1.43
N SER A 51 4.73 -18.75 -1.82
CA SER A 51 5.36 -19.75 -2.70
C SER A 51 5.43 -21.14 -2.06
N THR A 52 5.47 -21.23 -0.74
CA THR A 52 5.48 -22.51 -0.03
C THR A 52 4.10 -23.13 0.16
N GLY A 53 3.03 -22.39 -0.11
CA GLY A 53 1.65 -22.83 0.15
C GLY A 53 1.32 -23.03 1.64
N LYS A 54 2.15 -22.55 2.55
CA LYS A 54 1.97 -22.70 4.00
C LYS A 54 0.97 -21.70 4.61
N SER A 55 0.51 -20.74 3.84
CA SER A 55 -0.47 -19.73 4.27
C SER A 55 -1.65 -19.68 3.31
N GLY A 56 -2.73 -19.04 3.74
CA GLY A 56 -3.88 -18.75 2.89
C GLY A 56 -3.72 -17.52 2.01
N ILE A 57 -2.54 -16.88 2.03
CA ILE A 57 -2.27 -15.64 1.29
C ILE A 57 -2.25 -15.94 -0.21
N LYS A 58 -3.11 -15.27 -0.95
CA LYS A 58 -3.25 -15.38 -2.40
C LYS A 58 -2.32 -14.45 -3.17
N GLY A 59 -1.90 -13.35 -2.55
CA GLY A 59 -0.99 -12.40 -3.17
C GLY A 59 -0.55 -11.26 -2.26
N ILE A 60 0.61 -10.69 -2.61
CA ILE A 60 1.12 -9.45 -2.03
C ILE A 60 1.35 -8.44 -3.14
N TYR A 61 0.91 -7.21 -2.92
CA TYR A 61 0.97 -6.12 -3.89
C TYR A 61 1.60 -4.89 -3.26
N LEU A 62 2.44 -4.20 -4.00
CA LEU A 62 3.00 -2.92 -3.60
C LEU A 62 2.13 -1.78 -4.12
N VAL A 63 2.04 -0.71 -3.35
CA VAL A 63 1.22 0.47 -3.68
C VAL A 63 2.06 1.72 -3.54
N TRP A 64 2.28 2.44 -4.64
CA TRP A 64 2.96 3.73 -4.58
C TRP A 64 2.14 4.73 -3.77
N ASN A 65 2.74 5.24 -2.69
CA ASN A 65 2.17 6.24 -1.80
C ASN A 65 3.05 7.50 -1.78
N MET A 66 2.45 8.63 -1.50
CA MET A 66 3.13 9.93 -1.41
C MET A 66 3.95 10.28 -2.66
N VAL A 67 3.42 9.95 -3.84
CA VAL A 67 4.10 10.23 -5.12
C VAL A 67 4.15 11.74 -5.36
N ASP A 68 5.36 12.30 -5.45
CA ASP A 68 5.54 13.70 -5.84
C ASP A 68 5.51 13.80 -7.38
N GLY A 69 4.49 14.47 -7.91
CA GLY A 69 4.35 14.68 -9.36
C GLY A 69 5.46 15.55 -9.99
N ARG A 70 6.35 16.12 -9.17
CA ARG A 70 7.52 16.89 -9.62
C ARG A 70 8.79 16.04 -9.68
N GLU A 71 8.80 14.87 -9.05
CA GLU A 71 9.94 13.96 -9.13
C GLU A 71 10.05 13.34 -10.52
N LYS A 72 11.29 13.07 -10.92
CA LYS A 72 11.58 12.49 -12.23
C LYS A 72 10.97 11.10 -12.33
N THR A 73 10.13 10.89 -13.32
CA THR A 73 9.49 9.61 -13.65
C THR A 73 10.50 8.44 -13.72
N GLU A 74 11.75 8.72 -14.04
CA GLU A 74 12.81 7.73 -14.13
C GLU A 74 13.17 7.07 -12.80
N LEU A 75 13.04 7.80 -11.67
CA LEU A 75 13.26 7.24 -10.35
C LEU A 75 12.23 6.13 -10.06
N TYR A 76 10.97 6.42 -10.29
CA TYR A 76 9.88 5.44 -10.11
C TYR A 76 10.06 4.23 -11.04
N LYS A 77 10.40 4.46 -12.32
CA LYS A 77 10.68 3.36 -13.26
C LYS A 77 11.86 2.49 -12.85
N ALA A 78 12.88 3.08 -12.22
CA ALA A 78 14.01 2.30 -11.71
C ALA A 78 13.57 1.39 -10.57
N TYR A 79 12.77 1.88 -9.63
CA TYR A 79 12.21 1.07 -8.56
C TYR A 79 11.21 0.01 -9.07
N ASP A 80 10.39 0.34 -10.06
CA ASP A 80 9.48 -0.62 -10.69
C ASP A 80 10.25 -1.81 -11.28
N LYS A 81 11.39 -1.55 -11.93
CA LYS A 81 12.26 -2.63 -12.44
C LYS A 81 12.82 -3.50 -11.32
N VAL A 82 13.27 -2.89 -10.23
CA VAL A 82 13.76 -3.64 -9.06
C VAL A 82 12.66 -4.52 -8.48
N CYS A 83 11.45 -3.98 -8.31
CA CYS A 83 10.33 -4.78 -7.82
C CYS A 83 9.97 -5.94 -8.76
N ALA A 84 10.04 -5.71 -10.07
CA ALA A 84 9.81 -6.75 -11.08
C ALA A 84 10.86 -7.88 -11.00
N GLU A 85 12.14 -7.56 -10.72
CA GLU A 85 13.20 -8.56 -10.53
C GLU A 85 12.92 -9.49 -9.33
N PHE A 86 12.22 -8.98 -8.31
CA PHE A 86 11.77 -9.77 -7.15
C PHE A 86 10.37 -10.38 -7.33
N ALA A 87 9.79 -10.32 -8.53
CA ALA A 87 8.43 -10.79 -8.80
C ALA A 87 7.36 -10.18 -7.87
N LEU A 88 7.54 -8.91 -7.49
CA LEU A 88 6.63 -8.17 -6.63
C LEU A 88 5.75 -7.24 -7.48
N PRO A 89 4.46 -7.55 -7.65
CA PRO A 89 3.56 -6.73 -8.44
C PRO A 89 3.28 -5.40 -7.73
N ILE A 90 3.27 -4.32 -8.52
CA ILE A 90 2.90 -2.98 -8.08
C ILE A 90 1.54 -2.66 -8.69
N LEU A 91 0.65 -2.04 -7.92
CA LEU A 91 -0.64 -1.56 -8.43
C LEU A 91 -0.44 -0.43 -9.44
N GLU A 92 -1.33 -0.35 -10.42
CA GLU A 92 -1.31 0.73 -11.42
C GLU A 92 -1.67 2.08 -10.81
N THR A 93 -2.56 2.08 -9.82
CA THR A 93 -2.99 3.28 -9.11
C THR A 93 -2.03 3.63 -8.00
N TYR A 94 -1.58 4.88 -8.01
CA TYR A 94 -0.76 5.46 -6.94
C TYR A 94 -1.50 6.55 -6.17
N LEU A 95 -1.09 6.79 -4.92
CA LEU A 95 -1.56 7.92 -4.12
C LEU A 95 -0.56 9.08 -4.20
N PRO A 96 -0.99 10.27 -4.67
CA PRO A 96 -0.12 11.43 -4.75
C PRO A 96 0.20 11.99 -3.36
N ASP A 97 1.36 12.64 -3.21
CA ASP A 97 1.66 13.45 -2.03
C ASP A 97 0.73 14.65 -2.01
N SER A 98 -0.23 14.63 -1.12
CA SER A 98 -1.21 15.68 -0.97
C SER A 98 -1.15 16.32 0.42
N LYS A 99 -0.99 17.64 0.45
CA LYS A 99 -1.11 18.43 1.67
C LYS A 99 -2.48 18.25 2.35
N ARG A 100 -3.49 17.77 1.64
CA ARG A 100 -4.83 17.50 2.17
C ARG A 100 -4.82 16.38 3.19
N PHE A 101 -4.01 15.32 2.98
CA PHE A 101 -3.83 14.25 3.96
C PHE A 101 -3.08 14.71 5.23
N ARG A 102 -2.23 15.73 5.10
CA ARG A 102 -1.45 16.28 6.21
C ARG A 102 -2.23 17.31 7.05
N LYS A 103 -3.29 17.92 6.48
CA LYS A 103 -4.09 18.96 7.17
C LYS A 103 -5.01 18.43 8.26
N GLU A 104 -5.14 17.14 8.43
CA GLU A 104 -5.91 16.56 9.55
C GLU A 104 -5.37 16.94 10.93
N THR A 105 -4.10 17.30 11.04
CA THR A 105 -3.46 17.72 12.29
C THR A 105 -3.59 19.22 12.57
N ALA A 106 -4.07 20.02 11.62
CA ALA A 106 -4.29 21.44 11.82
C ALA A 106 -5.60 21.67 12.58
N ALA A 107 -5.60 22.64 13.51
CA ALA A 107 -6.70 22.97 14.42
C ALA A 107 -8.03 23.36 13.75
N GLU A 108 -8.05 23.54 12.45
CA GLU A 108 -9.26 23.81 11.65
C GLU A 108 -9.90 22.50 11.15
N ARG A 109 -10.65 21.88 12.02
CA ARG A 109 -11.36 20.61 11.84
C ARG A 109 -12.51 20.70 10.81
N LYS A 110 -12.25 20.83 9.54
CA LYS A 110 -13.31 20.84 8.52
C LYS A 110 -13.50 19.55 7.71
N ALA A 111 -12.64 18.56 7.86
CA ALA A 111 -12.79 17.31 7.11
C ALA A 111 -12.53 16.10 8.00
N VAL A 112 -13.56 15.32 8.23
CA VAL A 112 -13.45 14.03 8.89
C VAL A 112 -13.14 12.98 7.83
N PHE A 113 -11.86 12.80 7.51
CA PHE A 113 -11.42 11.79 6.54
C PHE A 113 -11.63 10.37 7.02
N ARG A 114 -11.61 10.18 8.33
CA ARG A 114 -11.58 8.86 8.99
C ARG A 114 -12.94 8.42 9.49
N SER A 115 -14.01 9.06 9.04
CA SER A 115 -15.35 8.62 9.43
C SER A 115 -15.83 7.51 8.50
N THR A 116 -16.17 6.37 9.07
CA THR A 116 -16.90 5.31 8.38
C THR A 116 -18.39 5.61 8.27
N ALA A 117 -18.87 6.63 8.98
CA ALA A 117 -20.29 7.01 9.04
C ALA A 117 -20.69 8.03 7.96
N PHE A 118 -19.72 8.75 7.39
CA PHE A 118 -19.97 9.77 6.37
C PHE A 118 -19.15 9.50 5.12
N PRO A 119 -19.71 9.75 3.92
CA PRO A 119 -18.95 9.64 2.69
C PRO A 119 -17.78 10.65 2.69
N ALA A 120 -16.64 10.24 2.16
CA ALA A 120 -15.49 11.11 2.02
C ALA A 120 -15.80 12.31 1.12
N ASP A 121 -15.14 13.45 1.39
CA ASP A 121 -15.27 14.66 0.59
C ASP A 121 -14.96 14.39 -0.90
N LYS A 122 -15.87 14.74 -1.79
CA LYS A 122 -15.74 14.51 -3.25
C LYS A 122 -14.49 15.18 -3.85
N THR A 123 -14.06 16.32 -3.29
CA THR A 123 -12.87 17.02 -3.79
C THR A 123 -11.59 16.32 -3.36
N LEU A 124 -11.60 15.67 -2.20
CA LEU A 124 -10.51 14.81 -1.77
C LEU A 124 -10.40 13.59 -2.68
N ILE A 125 -11.49 12.88 -2.88
CA ILE A 125 -11.55 11.66 -3.70
C ILE A 125 -11.00 11.95 -5.09
N ARG A 126 -11.49 12.99 -5.77
CA ARG A 126 -11.06 13.36 -7.12
C ARG A 126 -9.58 13.72 -7.25
N GLY A 127 -8.97 14.26 -6.19
CA GLY A 127 -7.57 14.72 -6.23
C GLY A 127 -6.56 13.74 -5.65
N SER A 128 -7.02 12.60 -5.13
CA SER A 128 -6.18 11.67 -4.37
C SER A 128 -6.06 10.28 -4.99
N ASN A 129 -6.78 9.97 -6.05
CA ASN A 129 -6.92 8.64 -6.64
C ASN A 129 -7.48 7.55 -5.69
N LEU A 130 -8.07 7.94 -4.56
CA LEU A 130 -8.58 6.98 -3.57
C LEU A 130 -9.67 6.07 -4.11
N ASP A 131 -10.55 6.62 -4.94
CA ASP A 131 -11.62 5.87 -5.62
C ASP A 131 -11.02 4.80 -6.55
N LYS A 132 -10.09 5.20 -7.40
CA LYS A 132 -9.41 4.30 -8.33
C LYS A 132 -8.63 3.20 -7.60
N LEU A 133 -7.92 3.56 -6.53
CA LEU A 133 -7.21 2.57 -5.72
C LEU A 133 -8.17 1.58 -5.06
N ALA A 134 -9.29 2.06 -4.54
CA ALA A 134 -10.31 1.19 -3.96
C ALA A 134 -10.89 0.23 -5.00
N ASP A 135 -11.19 0.72 -6.20
CA ASP A 135 -11.73 -0.09 -7.29
C ASP A 135 -10.71 -1.14 -7.75
N GLU A 136 -9.44 -0.79 -7.89
CA GLU A 136 -8.36 -1.73 -8.25
C GLU A 136 -8.19 -2.82 -7.19
N ILE A 137 -8.10 -2.45 -5.92
CA ILE A 137 -8.02 -3.41 -4.79
C ILE A 137 -9.24 -4.34 -4.78
N LEU A 138 -10.44 -3.80 -4.94
CA LEU A 138 -11.67 -4.60 -4.96
C LEU A 138 -11.72 -5.53 -6.19
N GLY A 139 -11.17 -5.11 -7.32
CA GLY A 139 -11.02 -5.95 -8.51
C GLY A 139 -10.14 -7.16 -8.24
N ILE A 140 -8.99 -6.97 -7.59
CA ILE A 140 -8.07 -8.05 -7.20
C ILE A 140 -8.73 -9.01 -6.22
N ILE A 141 -9.45 -8.50 -5.22
CA ILE A 141 -10.09 -9.34 -4.19
C ILE A 141 -11.23 -10.19 -4.76
N LYS A 142 -11.88 -9.73 -5.81
CA LYS A 142 -13.02 -10.42 -6.43
C LYS A 142 -12.63 -11.37 -7.57
N SER A 143 -11.39 -11.27 -8.06
CA SER A 143 -10.85 -12.18 -9.06
C SER A 143 -10.47 -13.53 -8.44
#